data_21a679fdb59246c9a82b14aeb39c575e
#
_entry.id   21a679fdb59246c9a82b14aeb39c575e
#
_cell.length_a   1.000
_cell.length_b   1.000
_cell.length_c   1.000
_cell.angle_alpha   90.00
_cell.angle_beta   90.00
_cell.angle_gamma   90.00
#
_symmetry.space_group_name_H-M   'P 1'
#
loop_
_entity.id
_entity.type
_entity.pdbx_description
1 polymer ?
#
loop_
_entity_poly.entity_id
_entity_poly.type
_entity_poly.pdbx_seq_one_letter_code
_entity_poly.pdbx_strand_id
1 'polypeptide(L)'
;MSNKYYIPSPIFDTLEVTIGQYKDVHNAKNPHELIRQCLKRCFTESSIPQYAIKDYQAVLNFLYNYRGSFDTFGAYRRELERLLQWSWFVRNQSLLKHKRDDIEAFVEFCLNPYKRWIGLKKVARFKEINGEKIPNPEWRPFEAHISKNDFKSGKKSNKDDFQFSQPALKVMFGILGSFYNFLIQEEITLSNPIVLIRQKSKFIRKEATTPTIRRLSNKQWQTVINFAKNKALSNPKHERTVFILSCLYGMYLRISELVSSPRWTPTMNNFFKDSDGNWWFKTVSKGNKARQIAVSAAMLKALSHYRVNYLNLTPYPAPNEKIPLVSHVTNINKSIISGRPIRKLVQECFDQAAAELEETGERHEADLLRVATVHWLRHTGISEDVKIRPREHVRDDAGHSSGAITDHYIDVELAARAKSARNKVIDVENR
;
A
#
# COMPACT_ATOMS: atom_id res chain seq x y z
N MET A 1 25.01 27.92 7.58
CA MET A 1 23.70 28.55 7.87
C MET A 1 22.61 27.69 7.27
N SER A 2 21.59 27.30 8.02
CA SER A 2 20.50 26.48 7.48
C SER A 2 19.72 27.32 6.44
N ASN A 3 19.59 26.81 5.22
CA ASN A 3 18.85 27.54 4.18
C ASN A 3 17.33 27.37 4.38
N LYS A 4 16.77 28.14 5.33
CA LYS A 4 15.33 28.17 5.61
C LYS A 4 14.48 28.52 4.37
N TYR A 5 15.09 29.03 3.30
CA TYR A 5 14.43 29.47 2.07
C TYR A 5 14.46 28.44 0.96
N TYR A 6 15.17 27.32 1.11
CA TYR A 6 15.22 26.27 0.11
C TYR A 6 13.85 25.62 -0.11
N ILE A 7 13.46 25.50 -1.37
CA ILE A 7 12.26 24.78 -1.80
C ILE A 7 12.71 23.43 -2.36
N PRO A 8 12.27 22.31 -1.76
CA PRO A 8 12.66 20.99 -2.22
C PRO A 8 12.25 20.70 -3.67
N SER A 9 13.17 20.08 -4.41
CA SER A 9 12.98 19.61 -5.78
C SER A 9 13.19 18.09 -5.85
N PRO A 10 12.47 17.34 -6.70
CA PRO A 10 12.68 15.91 -6.84
C PRO A 10 14.08 15.61 -7.43
N ILE A 11 14.81 14.70 -6.78
CA ILE A 11 16.17 14.32 -7.16
C ILE A 11 16.15 13.13 -8.12
N PHE A 12 15.46 12.05 -7.73
CA PHE A 12 15.36 10.79 -8.48
C PHE A 12 14.02 10.68 -9.19
N ASP A 13 14.02 10.12 -10.38
CA ASP A 13 12.83 9.94 -11.22
C ASP A 13 12.15 8.55 -11.02
N THR A 14 11.58 8.01 -12.08
CA THR A 14 11.01 6.66 -12.10
C THR A 14 12.09 5.59 -11.93
N LEU A 15 11.67 4.37 -11.68
CA LEU A 15 12.57 3.23 -11.56
C LEU A 15 13.43 3.07 -12.82
N GLU A 16 12.81 3.14 -13.99
CA GLU A 16 13.46 2.94 -15.29
C GLU A 16 14.53 4.00 -15.55
N VAL A 17 14.19 5.27 -15.31
CA VAL A 17 15.13 6.39 -15.47
C VAL A 17 16.30 6.28 -14.47
N THR A 18 16.02 5.91 -13.24
CA THR A 18 17.06 5.76 -12.21
C THR A 18 17.99 4.58 -12.51
N ILE A 19 17.47 3.48 -13.09
CA ILE A 19 18.32 2.37 -13.60
C ILE A 19 19.22 2.86 -14.73
N GLY A 20 18.68 3.65 -15.67
CA GLY A 20 19.49 4.27 -16.75
C GLY A 20 20.60 5.14 -16.17
N GLN A 21 20.28 6.07 -15.29
CA GLN A 21 21.25 6.93 -14.61
C GLN A 21 22.35 6.15 -13.88
N TYR A 22 22.00 5.06 -13.19
CA TYR A 22 23.00 4.20 -12.54
C TYR A 22 23.99 3.62 -13.56
N LYS A 23 23.47 3.08 -14.68
CA LYS A 23 24.31 2.49 -15.73
C LYS A 23 25.22 3.55 -16.38
N ASP A 24 24.67 4.73 -16.66
CA ASP A 24 25.41 5.83 -17.25
C ASP A 24 26.54 6.30 -16.32
N VAL A 25 26.26 6.50 -15.04
CA VAL A 25 27.24 6.88 -14.03
C VAL A 25 28.32 5.80 -13.85
N HIS A 26 27.91 4.52 -13.81
CA HIS A 26 28.84 3.40 -13.61
C HIS A 26 29.78 3.18 -14.79
N ASN A 27 29.33 3.41 -16.01
CA ASN A 27 30.09 3.21 -17.24
C ASN A 27 30.85 4.46 -17.71
N ALA A 28 30.65 5.59 -17.06
CA ALA A 28 31.24 6.85 -17.49
C ALA A 28 32.75 6.95 -17.17
N LYS A 29 33.51 7.59 -18.07
CA LYS A 29 34.89 7.97 -17.80
C LYS A 29 35.02 9.00 -16.66
N ASN A 30 34.01 9.86 -16.51
CA ASN A 30 33.93 10.85 -15.44
C ASN A 30 32.57 10.80 -14.74
N PRO A 31 32.34 9.86 -13.80
CA PRO A 31 31.08 9.70 -13.08
C PRO A 31 30.65 10.96 -12.32
N HIS A 32 31.58 11.69 -11.77
CA HIS A 32 31.31 12.89 -10.96
C HIS A 32 30.66 14.00 -11.78
N GLU A 33 31.05 14.15 -13.04
CA GLU A 33 30.46 15.18 -13.92
C GLU A 33 28.97 14.88 -14.23
N LEU A 34 28.65 13.62 -14.54
CA LEU A 34 27.25 13.22 -14.73
C LEU A 34 26.41 13.44 -13.48
N ILE A 35 26.97 13.12 -12.31
CA ILE A 35 26.27 13.37 -11.04
C ILE A 35 26.08 14.88 -10.82
N ARG A 36 27.08 15.72 -11.12
CA ARG A 36 26.95 17.19 -11.06
C ARG A 36 25.78 17.68 -11.92
N GLN A 37 25.63 17.18 -13.14
CA GLN A 37 24.51 17.53 -14.02
C GLN A 37 23.17 17.16 -13.39
N CYS A 38 23.05 15.99 -12.75
CA CYS A 38 21.83 15.61 -12.02
C CYS A 38 21.57 16.57 -10.83
N LEU A 39 22.61 17.01 -10.14
CA LEU A 39 22.50 17.87 -8.95
C LEU A 39 22.19 19.34 -9.29
N LYS A 40 22.40 19.80 -10.54
CA LYS A 40 21.97 21.14 -11.01
C LYS A 40 20.48 21.40 -10.83
N ARG A 41 19.67 20.35 -10.64
CA ARG A 41 18.24 20.47 -10.30
C ARG A 41 17.99 21.00 -8.88
N CYS A 42 18.96 20.83 -7.99
CA CYS A 42 18.85 21.18 -6.57
C CYS A 42 19.82 22.29 -6.14
N PHE A 43 20.91 22.46 -6.86
CA PHE A 43 21.97 23.41 -6.56
C PHE A 43 22.25 24.30 -7.78
N THR A 44 22.72 25.53 -7.54
CA THR A 44 23.42 26.28 -8.60
C THR A 44 24.80 25.63 -8.84
N GLU A 45 25.29 25.67 -10.07
CA GLU A 45 26.48 24.93 -10.49
C GLU A 45 27.70 25.22 -9.61
N SER A 46 27.88 26.49 -9.22
CA SER A 46 28.99 26.95 -8.36
C SER A 46 28.82 26.54 -6.88
N SER A 47 27.67 26.03 -6.47
CA SER A 47 27.38 25.76 -5.07
C SER A 47 27.21 24.27 -4.71
N ILE A 48 27.53 23.35 -5.66
CA ILE A 48 27.41 21.91 -5.41
C ILE A 48 28.54 21.47 -4.46
N PRO A 49 28.23 21.08 -3.21
CA PRO A 49 29.26 20.61 -2.29
C PRO A 49 29.86 19.27 -2.75
N GLN A 50 31.15 19.08 -2.57
CA GLN A 50 31.80 17.82 -2.94
C GLN A 50 31.21 16.60 -2.28
N TYR A 51 30.72 16.72 -1.05
CA TYR A 51 30.05 15.62 -0.36
C TYR A 51 28.70 15.25 -0.98
N ALA A 52 27.98 16.18 -1.61
CA ALA A 52 26.70 15.89 -2.24
C ALA A 52 26.82 14.90 -3.42
N ILE A 53 27.97 14.92 -4.10
CA ILE A 53 28.26 13.97 -5.19
C ILE A 53 28.40 12.56 -4.62
N LYS A 54 29.14 12.37 -3.53
CA LYS A 54 29.33 11.08 -2.87
C LYS A 54 28.01 10.57 -2.26
N ASP A 55 27.26 11.46 -1.64
CA ASP A 55 25.94 11.16 -1.07
C ASP A 55 24.96 10.68 -2.14
N TYR A 56 24.89 11.40 -3.27
CA TYR A 56 24.05 11.03 -4.41
C TYR A 56 24.40 9.64 -4.95
N GLN A 57 25.70 9.39 -5.16
CA GLN A 57 26.19 8.12 -5.68
C GLN A 57 25.84 6.96 -4.74
N ALA A 58 26.03 7.13 -3.44
CA ALA A 58 25.70 6.11 -2.44
C ALA A 58 24.20 5.77 -2.45
N VAL A 59 23.34 6.78 -2.54
CA VAL A 59 21.89 6.57 -2.63
C VAL A 59 21.48 5.95 -3.97
N LEU A 60 22.09 6.38 -5.08
CA LEU A 60 21.83 5.80 -6.41
C LEU A 60 22.18 4.31 -6.45
N ASN A 61 23.35 3.94 -5.91
CA ASN A 61 23.79 2.54 -5.81
C ASN A 61 22.82 1.70 -4.97
N PHE A 62 22.39 2.22 -3.83
CA PHE A 62 21.41 1.54 -2.99
C PHE A 62 20.06 1.37 -3.69
N LEU A 63 19.54 2.39 -4.33
CA LEU A 63 18.26 2.35 -5.04
C LEU A 63 18.30 1.33 -6.19
N TYR A 64 19.43 1.20 -6.87
CA TYR A 64 19.61 0.22 -7.93
C TYR A 64 19.45 -1.23 -7.43
N ASN A 65 19.81 -1.55 -6.19
CA ASN A 65 19.62 -2.88 -5.60
C ASN A 65 18.14 -3.25 -5.44
N TYR A 66 17.23 -2.27 -5.39
CA TYR A 66 15.79 -2.49 -5.28
C TYR A 66 15.03 -2.39 -6.62
N ARG A 67 15.73 -2.45 -7.75
CA ARG A 67 15.16 -2.36 -9.11
C ARG A 67 14.13 -3.44 -9.45
N GLY A 68 14.12 -4.53 -8.72
CA GLY A 68 13.15 -5.62 -8.91
C GLY A 68 11.76 -5.36 -8.32
N SER A 69 11.52 -4.26 -7.60
CA SER A 69 10.25 -3.98 -6.93
C SER A 69 9.88 -2.50 -6.99
N PHE A 70 8.92 -2.15 -7.86
CA PHE A 70 8.48 -0.77 -8.07
C PHE A 70 8.01 -0.08 -6.78
N ASP A 71 7.17 -0.75 -5.98
CA ASP A 71 6.64 -0.18 -4.74
C ASP A 71 7.74 0.02 -3.68
N THR A 72 8.64 -0.96 -3.57
CA THR A 72 9.79 -0.88 -2.65
C THR A 72 10.72 0.24 -3.07
N PHE A 73 11.09 0.30 -4.35
CA PHE A 73 11.90 1.41 -4.89
C PHE A 73 11.27 2.77 -4.60
N GLY A 74 9.97 2.92 -4.86
CA GLY A 74 9.26 4.18 -4.61
C GLY A 74 9.26 4.61 -3.14
N ALA A 75 9.15 3.66 -2.21
CA ALA A 75 9.23 3.93 -0.78
C ALA A 75 10.66 4.31 -0.35
N TYR A 76 11.67 3.56 -0.79
CA TYR A 76 13.07 3.83 -0.47
C TYR A 76 13.53 5.18 -1.05
N ARG A 77 13.22 5.45 -2.33
CA ARG A 77 13.50 6.74 -2.97
C ARG A 77 12.95 7.90 -2.16
N ARG A 78 11.70 7.83 -1.72
CA ARG A 78 11.04 8.89 -0.97
C ARG A 78 11.75 9.22 0.34
N GLU A 79 12.09 8.22 1.13
CA GLU A 79 12.70 8.44 2.44
C GLU A 79 14.16 8.90 2.31
N LEU A 80 14.92 8.31 1.38
CA LEU A 80 16.30 8.69 1.14
C LEU A 80 16.42 10.10 0.54
N GLU A 81 15.49 10.48 -0.31
CA GLU A 81 15.47 11.83 -0.88
C GLU A 81 15.13 12.89 0.17
N ARG A 82 14.28 12.57 1.15
CA ARG A 82 14.06 13.43 2.33
C ARG A 82 15.32 13.59 3.14
N LEU A 83 16.02 12.51 3.42
CA LEU A 83 17.28 12.53 4.16
C LEU A 83 18.35 13.33 3.42
N LEU A 84 18.55 13.10 2.10
CA LEU A 84 19.51 13.84 1.27
C LEU A 84 19.27 15.34 1.34
N GLN A 85 18.03 15.77 1.04
CA GLN A 85 17.72 17.19 1.00
C GLN A 85 17.83 17.85 2.37
N TRP A 86 17.41 17.14 3.44
CA TRP A 86 17.59 17.64 4.80
C TRP A 86 19.08 17.76 5.15
N SER A 87 19.88 16.76 4.83
CA SER A 87 21.33 16.75 5.07
C SER A 87 22.02 17.94 4.38
N TRP A 88 21.66 18.19 3.12
CA TRP A 88 22.30 19.21 2.30
C TRP A 88 21.85 20.64 2.64
N PHE A 89 20.56 20.85 2.87
CA PHE A 89 19.97 22.20 2.96
C PHE A 89 19.55 22.64 4.37
N VAL A 90 19.47 21.70 5.30
CA VAL A 90 19.13 22.00 6.70
C VAL A 90 20.33 21.76 7.61
N ARG A 91 20.96 20.58 7.50
CA ARG A 91 22.10 20.20 8.33
C ARG A 91 23.43 20.69 7.79
N ASN A 92 23.54 20.94 6.47
CA ASN A 92 24.77 21.30 5.76
C ASN A 92 25.91 20.29 5.96
N GLN A 93 25.60 19.01 5.90
CA GLN A 93 26.51 17.91 6.17
C GLN A 93 26.21 16.73 5.26
N SER A 94 27.25 15.94 4.93
CA SER A 94 27.08 14.66 4.26
C SER A 94 26.29 13.69 5.12
N LEU A 95 25.33 12.98 4.50
CA LEU A 95 24.60 11.90 5.16
C LEU A 95 25.51 10.72 5.57
N LEU A 96 26.68 10.57 4.91
CA LEU A 96 27.67 9.54 5.25
C LEU A 96 28.40 9.82 6.59
N LYS A 97 28.29 11.04 7.09
CA LYS A 97 28.89 11.49 8.37
C LYS A 97 27.87 11.57 9.51
N HIS A 98 26.61 11.21 9.27
CA HIS A 98 25.58 11.31 10.30
C HIS A 98 25.85 10.38 11.47
N LYS A 99 25.72 10.95 12.65
CA LYS A 99 25.71 10.26 13.94
C LYS A 99 24.27 10.15 14.47
N ARG A 100 24.12 9.53 15.61
CA ARG A 100 22.81 9.37 16.29
C ARG A 100 22.05 10.70 16.41
N ASP A 101 22.73 11.75 16.89
CA ASP A 101 22.11 13.07 17.14
C ASP A 101 21.62 13.72 15.84
N ASP A 102 22.31 13.50 14.72
CA ASP A 102 21.89 13.99 13.41
C ASP A 102 20.60 13.31 12.97
N ILE A 103 20.49 12.01 13.21
CA ILE A 103 19.26 11.27 12.88
C ILE A 103 18.11 11.64 13.82
N GLU A 104 18.37 11.88 15.11
CA GLU A 104 17.34 12.39 16.02
C GLU A 104 16.82 13.76 15.55
N ALA A 105 17.71 14.67 15.16
CA ALA A 105 17.35 15.98 14.57
C ALA A 105 16.57 15.83 13.25
N PHE A 106 16.94 14.85 12.41
CA PHE A 106 16.20 14.54 11.18
C PHE A 106 14.76 14.05 11.50
N VAL A 107 14.60 13.19 12.49
CA VAL A 107 13.28 12.72 12.95
C VAL A 107 12.43 13.89 13.46
N GLU A 108 13.01 14.76 14.29
CA GLU A 108 12.33 15.96 14.79
C GLU A 108 11.88 16.87 13.64
N PHE A 109 12.75 17.03 12.63
CA PHE A 109 12.39 17.75 11.41
C PHE A 109 11.25 17.07 10.64
N CYS A 110 11.26 15.74 10.50
CA CYS A 110 10.17 15.02 9.83
C CYS A 110 8.84 15.15 10.55
N LEU A 111 8.85 15.25 11.88
CA LEU A 111 7.64 15.46 12.68
C LEU A 111 7.09 16.90 12.51
N ASN A 112 7.95 17.87 12.32
CA ASN A 112 7.58 19.28 12.13
C ASN A 112 8.43 19.96 11.03
N PRO A 113 8.24 19.60 9.75
CA PRO A 113 9.02 20.16 8.66
C PRO A 113 8.62 21.61 8.35
N TYR A 114 9.52 22.35 7.72
CA TYR A 114 9.20 23.71 7.27
C TYR A 114 7.97 23.68 6.34
N LYS A 115 7.02 24.62 6.50
CA LYS A 115 5.77 24.70 5.72
C LYS A 115 5.98 24.64 4.20
N ARG A 116 7.11 25.12 3.69
CA ARG A 116 7.48 25.05 2.27
C ARG A 116 7.87 23.65 1.77
N TRP A 117 8.16 22.72 2.68
CA TRP A 117 8.43 21.31 2.40
C TRP A 117 7.15 20.48 2.36
N ILE A 118 6.00 21.07 2.70
CA ILE A 118 4.70 20.41 2.77
C ILE A 118 3.87 20.80 1.55
N GLY A 119 3.42 19.80 0.79
CA GLY A 119 2.44 19.90 -0.28
C GLY A 119 1.01 19.65 0.23
N LEU A 120 0.03 20.24 -0.43
CA LEU A 120 -1.40 20.08 -0.10
C LEU A 120 -2.08 18.98 -0.92
N LYS A 121 -1.40 18.47 -1.94
CA LYS A 121 -1.89 17.41 -2.83
C LYS A 121 -0.72 16.60 -3.36
N LYS A 122 -0.97 15.33 -3.67
CA LYS A 122 -0.01 14.48 -4.36
C LYS A 122 0.06 14.89 -5.82
N VAL A 123 1.24 15.28 -6.28
CA VAL A 123 1.51 15.67 -7.66
C VAL A 123 2.60 14.80 -8.29
N ALA A 124 2.67 14.82 -9.62
CA ALA A 124 3.79 14.20 -10.34
C ALA A 124 5.11 14.87 -9.94
N ARG A 125 6.17 14.08 -9.85
CA ARG A 125 7.51 14.56 -9.48
C ARG A 125 8.12 15.46 -10.55
N PHE A 126 7.90 15.10 -11.80
CA PHE A 126 8.37 15.80 -12.99
C PHE A 126 7.18 16.14 -13.88
N LYS A 127 7.33 17.19 -14.66
CA LYS A 127 6.42 17.58 -15.72
C LYS A 127 7.18 17.59 -17.05
N GLU A 128 6.51 17.29 -18.12
CA GLU A 128 7.06 17.46 -19.47
C GLU A 128 6.58 18.80 -20.00
N ILE A 129 7.54 19.65 -20.38
CA ILE A 129 7.30 20.96 -20.99
C ILE A 129 8.19 21.04 -22.24
N ASN A 130 7.60 21.28 -23.40
CA ASN A 130 8.30 21.35 -24.67
C ASN A 130 9.21 20.14 -24.99
N GLY A 131 8.79 18.93 -24.57
CA GLY A 131 9.55 17.69 -24.76
C GLY A 131 10.69 17.50 -23.73
N GLU A 132 10.91 18.45 -22.83
CA GLU A 132 11.87 18.33 -21.74
C GLU A 132 11.20 17.96 -20.43
N LYS A 133 11.79 17.01 -19.71
CA LYS A 133 11.34 16.57 -18.41
C LYS A 133 11.97 17.40 -17.30
N ILE A 134 11.19 18.31 -16.74
CA ILE A 134 11.65 19.22 -15.68
C ILE A 134 11.02 18.87 -14.31
N PRO A 135 11.69 19.20 -13.20
CA PRO A 135 11.13 19.05 -11.86
C PRO A 135 9.81 19.82 -11.72
N ASN A 136 8.80 19.16 -11.12
CA ASN A 136 7.53 19.82 -10.89
C ASN A 136 7.64 20.82 -9.72
N PRO A 137 7.44 22.11 -9.93
CA PRO A 137 7.60 23.13 -8.89
C PRO A 137 6.59 23.03 -7.75
N GLU A 138 5.47 22.31 -7.96
CA GLU A 138 4.47 22.04 -6.91
C GLU A 138 4.82 20.82 -6.04
N TRP A 139 5.79 19.99 -6.48
CA TRP A 139 6.15 18.79 -5.73
C TRP A 139 6.80 19.13 -4.38
N ARG A 140 6.45 18.37 -3.35
CA ARG A 140 7.03 18.49 -2.01
C ARG A 140 7.30 17.10 -1.43
N PRO A 141 8.33 16.94 -0.60
CA PRO A 141 8.67 15.65 0.03
C PRO A 141 7.69 15.21 1.11
N PHE A 142 6.96 16.15 1.70
CA PHE A 142 5.90 15.87 2.67
C PHE A 142 4.55 16.30 2.08
N GLU A 143 3.48 15.62 2.47
CA GLU A 143 2.12 15.91 2.02
C GLU A 143 1.19 15.98 3.22
N ALA A 144 0.41 17.06 3.35
CA ALA A 144 -0.66 17.15 4.32
C ALA A 144 -1.88 16.38 3.79
N HIS A 145 -2.29 15.36 4.53
CA HIS A 145 -3.44 14.55 4.19
C HIS A 145 -4.60 14.85 5.13
N ILE A 146 -5.77 14.95 4.57
CA ILE A 146 -7.04 14.99 5.34
C ILE A 146 -7.71 13.64 5.27
N SER A 147 -8.54 13.35 6.27
CA SER A 147 -9.33 12.12 6.27
C SER A 147 -10.29 12.07 5.08
N LYS A 148 -10.70 10.87 4.68
CA LYS A 148 -11.67 10.69 3.60
C LYS A 148 -13.02 11.37 3.92
N ASN A 149 -13.43 11.37 5.20
CA ASN A 149 -14.65 12.03 5.65
C ASN A 149 -14.54 13.56 5.54
N ASP A 150 -13.42 14.14 6.02
CA ASP A 150 -13.16 15.57 5.91
C ASP A 150 -13.13 16.01 4.44
N PHE A 151 -12.53 15.19 3.56
CA PHE A 151 -12.55 15.49 2.12
C PHE A 151 -13.98 15.49 1.54
N LYS A 152 -14.80 14.48 1.91
CA LYS A 152 -16.21 14.40 1.49
C LYS A 152 -17.07 15.53 2.05
N SER A 153 -16.76 16.05 3.25
CA SER A 153 -17.43 17.21 3.84
C SER A 153 -16.95 18.54 3.28
N GLY A 154 -16.05 18.52 2.27
CA GLY A 154 -15.56 19.74 1.61
C GLY A 154 -14.38 20.42 2.31
N LYS A 155 -13.82 19.85 3.39
CA LYS A 155 -12.62 20.39 4.04
C LYS A 155 -11.43 20.34 3.08
N LYS A 156 -10.70 21.45 2.99
CA LYS A 156 -9.46 21.56 2.20
C LYS A 156 -8.26 21.23 3.08
N SER A 157 -7.24 20.57 2.50
CA SER A 157 -5.98 20.31 3.19
C SER A 157 -5.29 21.64 3.55
N ASN A 158 -4.77 21.72 4.77
CA ASN A 158 -3.92 22.82 5.24
C ASN A 158 -2.54 22.24 5.63
N LYS A 159 -1.49 23.03 5.47
CA LYS A 159 -0.13 22.64 5.88
C LYS A 159 0.00 22.50 7.39
N ASP A 160 -0.82 23.20 8.16
CA ASP A 160 -0.88 23.11 9.62
C ASP A 160 -1.50 21.78 10.11
N ASP A 161 -2.29 21.10 9.26
CA ASP A 161 -2.84 19.77 9.53
C ASP A 161 -1.83 18.64 9.26
N PHE A 162 -0.58 18.95 8.87
CA PHE A 162 0.42 17.95 8.59
C PHE A 162 0.76 17.11 9.83
N GLN A 163 0.72 15.80 9.69
CA GLN A 163 1.11 14.85 10.72
C GLN A 163 1.96 13.73 10.13
N PHE A 164 3.10 13.48 10.76
CA PHE A 164 3.94 12.32 10.41
C PHE A 164 3.54 11.14 11.30
N SER A 165 2.78 10.19 10.74
CA SER A 165 2.18 9.11 11.52
C SER A 165 3.19 8.13 12.10
N GLN A 166 2.86 7.46 13.22
CA GLN A 166 3.70 6.42 13.82
C GLN A 166 4.04 5.26 12.86
N PRO A 167 3.10 4.76 12.02
CA PRO A 167 3.44 3.79 10.98
C PRO A 167 4.45 4.32 9.96
N ALA A 168 4.32 5.59 9.53
CA ALA A 168 5.26 6.21 8.59
C ALA A 168 6.66 6.32 9.21
N LEU A 169 6.74 6.68 10.49
CA LEU A 169 7.99 6.74 11.25
C LEU A 169 8.68 5.38 11.33
N LYS A 170 7.93 4.31 11.62
CA LYS A 170 8.46 2.94 11.64
C LYS A 170 9.00 2.50 10.28
N VAL A 171 8.30 2.84 9.20
CA VAL A 171 8.73 2.56 7.82
C VAL A 171 10.02 3.33 7.51
N MET A 172 10.08 4.62 7.83
CA MET A 172 11.27 5.45 7.66
C MET A 172 12.49 4.85 8.37
N PHE A 173 12.38 4.49 9.64
CA PHE A 173 13.47 3.84 10.39
C PHE A 173 13.90 2.52 9.74
N GLY A 174 12.96 1.72 9.24
CA GLY A 174 13.27 0.47 8.53
C GLY A 174 14.10 0.73 7.26
N ILE A 175 13.70 1.71 6.47
CA ILE A 175 14.38 2.08 5.22
C ILE A 175 15.77 2.66 5.49
N LEU A 176 15.87 3.63 6.40
CA LEU A 176 17.16 4.25 6.73
C LEU A 176 18.10 3.24 7.39
N GLY A 177 17.59 2.35 8.24
CA GLY A 177 18.36 1.25 8.81
C GLY A 177 18.93 0.32 7.73
N SER A 178 18.13 -0.04 6.73
CA SER A 178 18.58 -0.85 5.58
C SER A 178 19.62 -0.12 4.74
N PHE A 179 19.47 1.19 4.54
CA PHE A 179 20.43 2.00 3.82
C PHE A 179 21.78 2.08 4.53
N TYR A 180 21.82 2.39 5.83
CA TYR A 180 23.08 2.43 6.56
C TYR A 180 23.73 1.06 6.73
N ASN A 181 22.96 -0.03 6.80
CA ASN A 181 23.53 -1.38 6.74
C ASN A 181 24.20 -1.65 5.38
N PHE A 182 23.57 -1.22 4.27
CA PHE A 182 24.19 -1.30 2.96
C PHE A 182 25.50 -0.51 2.91
N LEU A 183 25.53 0.70 3.45
CA LEU A 183 26.78 1.50 3.49
C LEU A 183 27.90 0.83 4.28
N ILE A 184 27.56 0.08 5.34
CA ILE A 184 28.55 -0.73 6.09
C ILE A 184 29.05 -1.90 5.25
N GLN A 185 28.14 -2.60 4.55
CA GLN A 185 28.50 -3.72 3.67
C GLN A 185 29.39 -3.30 2.49
N GLU A 186 29.19 -2.06 2.00
CA GLU A 186 30.02 -1.45 0.94
C GLU A 186 31.26 -0.72 1.51
N GLU A 187 31.55 -0.88 2.80
CA GLU A 187 32.70 -0.28 3.50
C GLU A 187 32.76 1.27 3.40
N ILE A 188 31.60 1.92 3.16
CA ILE A 188 31.48 3.38 3.05
C ILE A 188 31.39 4.04 4.43
N THR A 189 30.76 3.38 5.40
CA THR A 189 30.63 3.85 6.78
C THR A 189 30.89 2.72 7.77
N LEU A 190 31.32 3.07 8.99
CA LEU A 190 31.65 2.09 10.03
C LEU A 190 30.48 1.72 10.94
N SER A 191 29.40 2.52 10.93
CA SER A 191 28.29 2.33 11.89
C SER A 191 26.93 2.70 11.29
N ASN A 192 25.88 2.12 11.87
CA ASN A 192 24.51 2.45 11.53
C ASN A 192 23.89 3.31 12.67
N PRO A 193 23.69 4.62 12.45
CA PRO A 193 23.18 5.52 13.48
C PRO A 193 21.70 5.27 13.83
N ILE A 194 20.99 4.47 13.02
CA ILE A 194 19.55 4.18 13.18
C ILE A 194 19.31 3.13 14.28
N VAL A 195 20.21 2.16 14.45
CA VAL A 195 19.99 1.00 15.32
C VAL A 195 19.69 1.41 16.76
N LEU A 196 20.50 2.29 17.32
CA LEU A 196 20.35 2.75 18.71
C LEU A 196 19.07 3.56 18.94
N ILE A 197 18.68 4.38 17.95
CA ILE A 197 17.46 5.18 18.01
C ILE A 197 16.24 4.29 17.97
N ARG A 198 16.24 3.25 17.13
CA ARG A 198 15.12 2.30 17.00
C ARG A 198 14.88 1.49 18.26
N GLN A 199 15.93 1.11 18.98
CA GLN A 199 15.82 0.27 20.20
C GLN A 199 15.26 1.04 21.40
N LYS A 200 15.64 2.31 21.58
CA LYS A 200 15.26 3.15 22.74
C LYS A 200 14.68 4.50 22.27
N SER A 201 13.77 4.48 21.31
CA SER A 201 13.28 5.70 20.69
C SER A 201 12.22 6.40 21.55
N LYS A 202 12.48 7.65 21.93
CA LYS A 202 11.47 8.59 22.44
C LYS A 202 10.38 8.92 21.40
N PHE A 203 10.65 8.65 20.12
CA PHE A 203 9.78 8.97 19.00
C PHE A 203 8.79 7.85 18.65
N ILE A 204 9.15 6.58 18.91
CA ILE A 204 8.29 5.44 18.67
C ILE A 204 7.45 5.19 19.93
N ARG A 205 6.23 5.68 19.92
CA ARG A 205 5.28 5.38 20.99
C ARG A 205 4.73 3.96 20.78
N LYS A 206 4.79 3.14 21.82
CA LYS A 206 3.97 1.94 21.91
C LYS A 206 2.59 2.42 22.37
N GLU A 207 1.76 2.83 21.44
CA GLU A 207 0.36 3.07 21.76
C GLU A 207 -0.25 1.72 22.17
N ALA A 208 -0.81 1.66 23.36
CA ALA A 208 -1.67 0.56 23.79
C ALA A 208 -3.02 0.67 23.05
N THR A 209 -2.98 0.68 21.71
CA THR A 209 -4.19 0.66 20.90
C THR A 209 -4.68 -0.77 20.82
N THR A 210 -5.88 -1.03 21.32
CA THR A 210 -6.63 -2.21 20.92
C THR A 210 -6.72 -2.21 19.41
N PRO A 211 -6.28 -3.28 18.73
CA PRO A 211 -6.30 -3.32 17.26
C PRO A 211 -7.74 -3.18 16.78
N THR A 212 -8.06 -2.06 16.18
CA THR A 212 -9.37 -1.90 15.54
C THR A 212 -9.37 -2.75 14.28
N ILE A 213 -10.11 -3.85 14.27
CA ILE A 213 -10.29 -4.62 13.05
C ILE A 213 -11.16 -3.83 12.10
N ARG A 214 -10.56 -3.51 10.99
CA ARG A 214 -11.17 -2.78 9.88
C ARG A 214 -11.90 -3.77 8.98
N ARG A 215 -13.06 -4.26 9.42
CA ARG A 215 -13.94 -5.18 8.68
C ARG A 215 -15.34 -4.59 8.55
N LEU A 216 -16.10 -5.08 7.59
CA LEU A 216 -17.51 -4.77 7.46
C LEU A 216 -18.32 -5.60 8.49
N SER A 217 -19.42 -5.03 9.00
CA SER A 217 -20.43 -5.81 9.70
C SER A 217 -21.16 -6.73 8.69
N ASN A 218 -21.84 -7.75 9.20
CA ASN A 218 -22.65 -8.63 8.33
C ASN A 218 -23.71 -7.82 7.57
N LYS A 219 -24.33 -6.85 8.22
CA LYS A 219 -25.31 -5.95 7.61
C LYS A 219 -24.69 -5.14 6.47
N GLN A 220 -23.57 -4.50 6.71
CA GLN A 220 -22.85 -3.74 5.66
C GLN A 220 -22.48 -4.62 4.46
N TRP A 221 -21.95 -5.84 4.72
CA TRP A 221 -21.60 -6.75 3.64
C TRP A 221 -22.82 -7.19 2.84
N GLN A 222 -23.91 -7.55 3.50
CA GLN A 222 -25.16 -7.97 2.83
C GLN A 222 -25.72 -6.82 1.98
N THR A 223 -25.76 -5.60 2.49
CA THR A 223 -26.21 -4.44 1.70
C THR A 223 -25.32 -4.20 0.48
N VAL A 224 -23.98 -4.23 0.62
CA VAL A 224 -23.04 -4.06 -0.49
C VAL A 224 -23.22 -5.13 -1.57
N ILE A 225 -23.29 -6.41 -1.18
CA ILE A 225 -23.39 -7.49 -2.16
C ILE A 225 -24.77 -7.55 -2.83
N ASN A 226 -25.84 -7.24 -2.08
CA ASN A 226 -27.19 -7.19 -2.63
C ASN A 226 -27.35 -6.02 -3.61
N PHE A 227 -26.83 -4.84 -3.29
CA PHE A 227 -26.77 -3.73 -4.24
C PHE A 227 -26.08 -4.15 -5.55
N ALA A 228 -24.91 -4.78 -5.48
CA ALA A 228 -24.19 -5.23 -6.68
C ALA A 228 -24.99 -6.28 -7.48
N LYS A 229 -25.64 -7.25 -6.81
CA LYS A 229 -26.49 -8.26 -7.44
C LYS A 229 -27.72 -7.64 -8.12
N ASN A 230 -28.40 -6.70 -7.45
CA ASN A 230 -29.57 -6.02 -8.02
C ASN A 230 -29.19 -5.23 -9.27
N LYS A 231 -28.02 -4.58 -9.26
CA LYS A 231 -27.47 -3.95 -10.48
C LYS A 231 -27.18 -4.97 -11.59
N ALA A 232 -26.67 -6.14 -11.26
CA ALA A 232 -26.38 -7.20 -12.24
C ALA A 232 -27.66 -7.79 -12.84
N LEU A 233 -28.74 -7.92 -12.06
CA LEU A 233 -30.06 -8.32 -12.58
C LEU A 233 -30.61 -7.33 -13.60
N SER A 234 -30.41 -6.03 -13.37
CA SER A 234 -30.85 -4.97 -14.29
C SER A 234 -29.92 -4.83 -15.51
N ASN A 235 -28.63 -5.09 -15.36
CA ASN A 235 -27.64 -4.98 -16.42
C ASN A 235 -26.48 -5.96 -16.20
N PRO A 236 -26.35 -7.00 -17.07
CA PRO A 236 -25.31 -8.03 -16.96
C PRO A 236 -23.88 -7.54 -16.88
N LYS A 237 -23.60 -6.31 -17.33
CA LYS A 237 -22.27 -5.70 -17.19
C LYS A 237 -21.82 -5.59 -15.71
N HIS A 238 -22.77 -5.56 -14.78
CA HIS A 238 -22.47 -5.52 -13.35
C HIS A 238 -22.13 -6.90 -12.74
N GLU A 239 -22.28 -8.01 -13.47
CA GLU A 239 -21.77 -9.32 -13.04
C GLU A 239 -20.27 -9.28 -12.76
N ARG A 240 -19.54 -8.49 -13.52
CA ARG A 240 -18.12 -8.20 -13.26
C ARG A 240 -17.90 -7.59 -11.88
N THR A 241 -18.81 -6.74 -11.41
CA THR A 241 -18.73 -6.12 -10.07
C THR A 241 -18.96 -7.18 -8.99
N VAL A 242 -19.99 -7.99 -9.14
CA VAL A 242 -20.30 -9.11 -8.19
C VAL A 242 -19.11 -10.06 -8.12
N PHE A 243 -18.52 -10.42 -9.25
CA PHE A 243 -17.38 -11.32 -9.30
C PHE A 243 -16.15 -10.72 -8.59
N ILE A 244 -15.82 -9.44 -8.82
CA ILE A 244 -14.72 -8.76 -8.14
C ILE A 244 -14.92 -8.73 -6.62
N LEU A 245 -16.12 -8.37 -6.15
CA LEU A 245 -16.45 -8.39 -4.72
C LEU A 245 -16.31 -9.79 -4.14
N SER A 246 -16.80 -10.81 -4.87
CA SER A 246 -16.69 -12.22 -4.46
C SER A 246 -15.24 -12.70 -4.39
N CYS A 247 -14.38 -12.30 -5.32
CA CYS A 247 -12.94 -12.60 -5.27
C CYS A 247 -12.25 -11.99 -4.03
N LEU A 248 -12.57 -10.73 -3.72
CA LEU A 248 -11.97 -10.00 -2.60
C LEU A 248 -12.43 -10.54 -1.24
N TYR A 249 -13.70 -10.92 -1.14
CA TYR A 249 -14.31 -11.45 0.08
C TYR A 249 -14.11 -12.98 0.21
N GLY A 250 -14.51 -13.76 -0.79
CA GLY A 250 -14.61 -15.23 -0.70
C GLY A 250 -13.27 -15.96 -0.97
N MET A 251 -12.35 -15.34 -1.68
CA MET A 251 -11.00 -15.88 -1.91
C MET A 251 -9.90 -15.03 -1.24
N TYR A 252 -10.27 -14.03 -0.47
CA TYR A 252 -9.35 -13.13 0.25
C TYR A 252 -8.27 -12.52 -0.65
N LEU A 253 -8.55 -12.31 -1.94
CA LEU A 253 -7.55 -11.78 -2.87
C LEU A 253 -7.20 -10.33 -2.55
N ARG A 254 -5.92 -10.00 -2.67
CA ARG A 254 -5.47 -8.61 -2.70
C ARG A 254 -5.76 -8.00 -4.07
N ILE A 255 -5.97 -6.69 -4.15
CA ILE A 255 -6.17 -6.03 -5.46
C ILE A 255 -5.04 -6.36 -6.43
N SER A 256 -3.80 -6.44 -5.95
CA SER A 256 -2.63 -6.78 -6.78
C SER A 256 -2.69 -8.20 -7.37
N GLU A 257 -3.52 -9.07 -6.82
CA GLU A 257 -3.71 -10.44 -7.30
C GLU A 257 -4.83 -10.52 -8.36
N LEU A 258 -5.61 -9.45 -8.51
CA LEU A 258 -6.66 -9.30 -9.53
C LEU A 258 -6.18 -8.55 -10.80
N VAL A 259 -5.01 -7.91 -10.74
CA VAL A 259 -4.50 -7.08 -11.84
C VAL A 259 -3.21 -7.67 -12.40
N SER A 260 -2.99 -7.43 -13.70
CA SER A 260 -1.75 -7.84 -14.36
C SER A 260 -0.57 -6.96 -13.96
N SER A 261 0.57 -7.59 -13.78
CA SER A 261 1.85 -6.95 -13.51
C SER A 261 2.97 -7.69 -14.26
N PRO A 262 4.19 -7.14 -14.36
CA PRO A 262 5.32 -7.85 -14.98
C PRO A 262 5.63 -9.22 -14.35
N ARG A 263 5.21 -9.44 -13.09
CA ARG A 263 5.48 -10.68 -12.34
C ARG A 263 4.31 -11.65 -12.32
N TRP A 264 3.10 -11.18 -12.53
CA TRP A 264 1.90 -11.97 -12.37
C TRP A 264 0.78 -11.46 -13.29
N THR A 265 0.21 -12.36 -14.07
CA THR A 265 -0.98 -12.09 -14.88
C THR A 265 -2.06 -13.10 -14.50
N PRO A 266 -3.08 -12.69 -13.72
CA PRO A 266 -4.18 -13.56 -13.35
C PRO A 266 -5.06 -13.87 -14.56
N THR A 267 -5.32 -15.15 -14.79
CA THR A 267 -6.12 -15.68 -15.91
C THR A 267 -7.12 -16.70 -15.43
N MET A 268 -8.10 -17.05 -16.27
CA MET A 268 -9.16 -17.99 -15.92
C MET A 268 -8.64 -19.40 -15.65
N ASN A 269 -7.55 -19.84 -16.31
CA ASN A 269 -6.92 -21.13 -16.02
C ASN A 269 -6.23 -21.22 -14.66
N ASN A 270 -6.21 -20.15 -13.88
CA ASN A 270 -5.80 -20.24 -12.48
C ASN A 270 -6.85 -20.95 -11.61
N PHE A 271 -8.11 -21.07 -12.06
CA PHE A 271 -9.07 -22.01 -11.53
C PHE A 271 -8.80 -23.40 -12.11
N PHE A 272 -8.68 -24.38 -11.24
CA PHE A 272 -8.45 -25.77 -11.65
C PHE A 272 -9.10 -26.75 -10.68
N LYS A 273 -9.30 -27.99 -11.13
CA LYS A 273 -9.74 -29.10 -10.29
C LYS A 273 -8.55 -29.98 -9.90
N ASP A 274 -8.58 -30.47 -8.66
CA ASP A 274 -7.67 -31.55 -8.23
C ASP A 274 -8.21 -32.92 -8.69
N SER A 275 -7.50 -33.99 -8.30
CA SER A 275 -7.85 -35.39 -8.58
C SER A 275 -9.22 -35.81 -7.99
N ASP A 276 -9.62 -35.17 -6.90
CA ASP A 276 -10.87 -35.48 -6.19
C ASP A 276 -12.04 -34.61 -6.67
N GLY A 277 -11.80 -33.77 -7.68
CA GLY A 277 -12.79 -32.89 -8.29
C GLY A 277 -13.05 -31.59 -7.55
N ASN A 278 -12.26 -31.25 -6.51
CA ASN A 278 -12.36 -30.01 -5.78
C ASN A 278 -11.79 -28.85 -6.60
N TRP A 279 -12.44 -27.71 -6.50
CA TRP A 279 -11.98 -26.49 -7.18
C TRP A 279 -10.99 -25.70 -6.34
N TRP A 280 -9.91 -25.29 -6.98
CA TRP A 280 -8.83 -24.50 -6.44
C TRP A 280 -8.57 -23.27 -7.32
N PHE A 281 -8.01 -22.22 -6.71
CA PHE A 281 -7.50 -21.04 -7.40
C PHE A 281 -6.04 -20.81 -7.05
N LYS A 282 -5.17 -20.84 -8.06
CA LYS A 282 -3.73 -20.56 -7.89
C LYS A 282 -3.46 -19.07 -8.05
N THR A 283 -2.72 -18.48 -7.11
CA THR A 283 -2.32 -17.06 -7.17
C THR A 283 -0.91 -16.86 -6.67
N VAL A 284 -0.33 -15.69 -6.99
CA VAL A 284 1.00 -15.28 -6.52
C VAL A 284 0.86 -14.04 -5.65
N SER A 285 1.27 -14.18 -4.40
CA SER A 285 1.19 -13.15 -3.38
C SER A 285 2.41 -12.21 -3.39
N LYS A 286 2.36 -11.18 -2.53
CA LYS A 286 3.50 -10.31 -2.26
C LYS A 286 4.74 -11.14 -1.86
N GLY A 287 5.89 -10.80 -2.44
CA GLY A 287 7.13 -11.56 -2.23
C GLY A 287 7.27 -12.80 -3.12
N ASN A 288 6.50 -12.88 -4.22
CA ASN A 288 6.52 -13.98 -5.20
C ASN A 288 6.18 -15.36 -4.61
N LYS A 289 5.36 -15.39 -3.56
CA LYS A 289 4.92 -16.63 -2.93
C LYS A 289 3.65 -17.13 -3.62
N ALA A 290 3.74 -18.29 -4.27
CA ALA A 290 2.57 -18.97 -4.81
C ALA A 290 1.72 -19.56 -3.67
N ARG A 291 0.39 -19.50 -3.81
CA ARG A 291 -0.56 -20.18 -2.94
C ARG A 291 -1.74 -20.71 -3.74
N GLN A 292 -2.39 -21.72 -3.20
CA GLN A 292 -3.65 -22.26 -3.69
C GLN A 292 -4.75 -21.92 -2.68
N ILE A 293 -5.91 -21.59 -3.17
CA ILE A 293 -7.08 -21.18 -2.38
C ILE A 293 -8.23 -22.14 -2.72
N ALA A 294 -8.84 -22.71 -1.71
CA ALA A 294 -10.04 -23.53 -1.88
C ALA A 294 -11.20 -22.66 -2.37
N VAL A 295 -11.89 -23.10 -3.42
CA VAL A 295 -12.98 -22.34 -4.05
C VAL A 295 -14.32 -22.85 -3.57
N SER A 296 -15.08 -22.01 -2.86
CA SER A 296 -16.39 -22.36 -2.35
C SER A 296 -17.44 -22.46 -3.46
N ALA A 297 -18.54 -23.20 -3.20
CA ALA A 297 -19.67 -23.28 -4.12
C ALA A 297 -20.28 -21.90 -4.45
N ALA A 298 -20.32 -20.99 -3.47
CA ALA A 298 -20.76 -19.61 -3.67
C ALA A 298 -19.86 -18.84 -4.64
N MET A 299 -18.54 -19.04 -4.54
CA MET A 299 -17.57 -18.42 -5.46
C MET A 299 -17.68 -19.01 -6.86
N LEU A 300 -17.90 -20.33 -7.00
CA LEU A 300 -18.14 -20.98 -8.29
C LEU A 300 -19.41 -20.45 -8.96
N LYS A 301 -20.46 -20.19 -8.20
CA LYS A 301 -21.68 -19.55 -8.71
C LYS A 301 -21.39 -18.13 -9.24
N ALA A 302 -20.65 -17.31 -8.49
CA ALA A 302 -20.26 -15.98 -8.93
C ALA A 302 -19.37 -16.01 -10.19
N LEU A 303 -18.46 -16.99 -10.28
CA LEU A 303 -17.64 -17.22 -11.46
C LEU A 303 -18.50 -17.59 -12.68
N SER A 304 -19.43 -18.55 -12.51
CA SER A 304 -20.34 -18.99 -13.57
C SER A 304 -21.19 -17.83 -14.11
N HIS A 305 -21.79 -17.02 -13.23
CA HIS A 305 -22.58 -15.85 -13.64
C HIS A 305 -21.74 -14.83 -14.41
N TYR A 306 -20.54 -14.51 -13.91
CA TYR A 306 -19.63 -13.61 -14.58
C TYR A 306 -19.23 -14.11 -15.97
N ARG A 307 -18.96 -15.41 -16.10
CA ARG A 307 -18.54 -16.01 -17.36
C ARG A 307 -19.69 -16.10 -18.38
N VAL A 308 -20.84 -16.58 -17.93
CA VAL A 308 -22.01 -16.78 -18.83
C VAL A 308 -22.63 -15.43 -19.21
N ASN A 309 -22.95 -14.58 -18.23
CA ASN A 309 -23.79 -13.41 -18.46
C ASN A 309 -22.98 -12.18 -18.94
N TYR A 310 -21.67 -12.12 -18.62
CA TYR A 310 -20.84 -10.98 -19.00
C TYR A 310 -19.82 -11.32 -20.09
N LEU A 311 -19.14 -12.47 -20.01
CA LEU A 311 -18.13 -12.86 -20.98
C LEU A 311 -18.70 -13.67 -22.16
N ASN A 312 -19.94 -14.16 -22.08
CA ASN A 312 -20.57 -15.09 -23.04
C ASN A 312 -19.75 -16.39 -23.25
N LEU A 313 -19.26 -16.96 -22.14
CA LEU A 313 -18.43 -18.16 -22.12
C LEU A 313 -19.11 -19.29 -21.35
N THR A 314 -18.54 -20.49 -21.43
CA THR A 314 -18.96 -21.63 -20.62
C THR A 314 -18.85 -21.31 -19.11
N PRO A 315 -19.68 -21.92 -18.23
CA PRO A 315 -19.71 -21.62 -16.79
C PRO A 315 -18.37 -21.74 -16.09
N TYR A 316 -17.55 -22.70 -16.51
CA TYR A 316 -16.23 -22.97 -15.92
C TYR A 316 -15.11 -22.85 -16.95
N PRO A 317 -13.92 -22.40 -16.53
CA PRO A 317 -12.80 -22.23 -17.44
C PRO A 317 -12.18 -23.57 -17.86
N ALA A 318 -11.68 -23.60 -19.08
CA ALA A 318 -10.86 -24.71 -19.55
C ALA A 318 -9.42 -24.62 -18.97
N PRO A 319 -8.69 -25.77 -18.85
CA PRO A 319 -7.36 -25.81 -18.25
C PRO A 319 -6.34 -24.86 -18.91
N ASN A 320 -6.47 -24.57 -20.19
CA ASN A 320 -5.54 -23.73 -20.95
C ASN A 320 -6.08 -22.35 -21.31
N GLU A 321 -7.15 -21.93 -20.66
CA GLU A 321 -7.82 -20.67 -20.96
C GLU A 321 -7.02 -19.45 -20.48
N LYS A 322 -6.58 -18.60 -21.42
CA LYS A 322 -5.74 -17.42 -21.13
C LYS A 322 -6.53 -16.11 -20.95
N ILE A 323 -7.86 -16.20 -20.90
CA ILE A 323 -8.70 -15.01 -20.65
C ILE A 323 -8.35 -14.44 -19.28
N PRO A 324 -8.20 -13.11 -19.17
CA PRO A 324 -7.90 -12.47 -17.89
C PRO A 324 -8.94 -12.80 -16.82
N LEU A 325 -8.52 -13.00 -15.58
CA LEU A 325 -9.39 -13.21 -14.42
C LEU A 325 -10.42 -12.07 -14.29
N VAL A 326 -9.94 -10.84 -14.40
CA VAL A 326 -10.80 -9.65 -14.48
C VAL A 326 -10.47 -8.92 -15.78
N SER A 327 -11.39 -8.96 -16.71
CA SER A 327 -11.24 -8.35 -18.03
C SER A 327 -11.40 -6.84 -17.98
N HIS A 328 -10.77 -6.15 -18.92
CA HIS A 328 -11.00 -4.73 -19.15
C HIS A 328 -12.43 -4.51 -19.68
N VAL A 329 -13.05 -3.38 -19.33
CA VAL A 329 -14.47 -3.11 -19.67
C VAL A 329 -14.73 -3.08 -21.18
N THR A 330 -13.76 -2.61 -21.96
CA THR A 330 -13.89 -2.47 -23.42
C THR A 330 -13.33 -3.65 -24.22
N ASN A 331 -12.59 -4.58 -23.58
CA ASN A 331 -11.97 -5.70 -24.24
C ASN A 331 -11.77 -6.87 -23.27
N ILE A 332 -12.51 -7.95 -23.47
CA ILE A 332 -12.48 -9.13 -22.59
C ILE A 332 -11.14 -9.85 -22.57
N ASN A 333 -10.34 -9.75 -23.63
CA ASN A 333 -9.01 -10.35 -23.73
C ASN A 333 -7.89 -9.49 -23.14
N LYS A 334 -8.22 -8.28 -22.66
CA LYS A 334 -7.26 -7.36 -22.06
C LYS A 334 -7.36 -7.38 -20.55
N SER A 335 -6.23 -7.62 -19.89
CA SER A 335 -6.13 -7.53 -18.41
C SER A 335 -6.21 -6.09 -17.91
N ILE A 336 -6.68 -5.92 -16.68
CA ILE A 336 -6.51 -4.68 -15.93
C ILE A 336 -5.08 -4.64 -15.39
N ILE A 337 -4.36 -3.57 -15.66
CA ILE A 337 -2.96 -3.36 -15.24
C ILE A 337 -2.81 -2.50 -13.97
N SER A 338 -3.92 -1.99 -13.44
CA SER A 338 -3.92 -1.11 -12.27
C SER A 338 -5.09 -1.41 -11.35
N GLY A 339 -4.85 -1.39 -10.05
CA GLY A 339 -5.92 -1.54 -9.05
C GLY A 339 -6.82 -0.31 -8.87
N ARG A 340 -6.54 0.81 -9.55
CA ARG A 340 -7.33 2.06 -9.42
C ARG A 340 -8.79 1.90 -9.87
N PRO A 341 -9.09 1.30 -11.04
CA PRO A 341 -10.48 1.04 -11.45
C PRO A 341 -11.24 0.15 -10.48
N ILE A 342 -10.57 -0.89 -9.92
CA ILE A 342 -11.20 -1.79 -8.93
C ILE A 342 -11.54 -1.02 -7.65
N ARG A 343 -10.61 -0.17 -7.15
CA ARG A 343 -10.89 0.65 -5.97
C ARG A 343 -12.06 1.59 -6.18
N LYS A 344 -12.13 2.21 -7.37
CA LYS A 344 -13.25 3.10 -7.72
C LYS A 344 -14.57 2.35 -7.72
N LEU A 345 -14.63 1.20 -8.39
CA LEU A 345 -15.82 0.35 -8.47
C LEU A 345 -16.30 -0.11 -7.09
N VAL A 346 -15.41 -0.61 -6.24
CA VAL A 346 -15.76 -1.05 -4.89
C VAL A 346 -16.22 0.15 -4.03
N GLN A 347 -15.58 1.31 -4.20
CA GLN A 347 -15.97 2.53 -3.49
C GLN A 347 -17.38 3.00 -3.88
N GLU A 348 -17.72 2.93 -5.16
CA GLU A 348 -19.09 3.23 -5.64
C GLU A 348 -20.12 2.28 -5.00
N CYS A 349 -19.80 1.00 -4.87
CA CYS A 349 -20.67 0.05 -4.16
C CYS A 349 -20.82 0.41 -2.68
N PHE A 350 -19.72 0.80 -2.01
CA PHE A 350 -19.78 1.21 -0.60
C PHE A 350 -20.57 2.51 -0.41
N ASP A 351 -20.41 3.47 -1.29
CA ASP A 351 -21.09 4.76 -1.20
C ASP A 351 -22.61 4.60 -1.41
N GLN A 352 -23.02 3.75 -2.35
CA GLN A 352 -24.45 3.43 -2.58
C GLN A 352 -25.07 2.62 -1.44
N ALA A 353 -24.37 1.59 -0.96
CA ALA A 353 -24.83 0.80 0.18
C ALA A 353 -24.90 1.66 1.47
N ALA A 354 -24.00 2.63 1.64
CA ALA A 354 -24.07 3.55 2.76
C ALA A 354 -25.29 4.49 2.66
N ALA A 355 -25.65 4.93 1.44
CA ALA A 355 -26.86 5.72 1.24
C ALA A 355 -28.14 4.91 1.60
N GLU A 356 -28.22 3.66 1.15
CA GLU A 356 -29.32 2.72 1.48
C GLU A 356 -29.42 2.49 3.00
N LEU A 357 -28.30 2.28 3.69
CA LEU A 357 -28.27 2.15 5.15
C LEU A 357 -28.71 3.42 5.87
N GLU A 358 -28.38 4.59 5.35
CA GLU A 358 -28.82 5.86 5.93
C GLU A 358 -30.33 6.10 5.75
N GLU A 359 -30.89 5.77 4.59
CA GLU A 359 -32.30 5.82 4.30
C GLU A 359 -33.10 4.88 5.21
N THR A 360 -32.53 3.74 5.58
CA THR A 360 -33.15 2.78 6.53
C THR A 360 -32.91 3.13 8.01
N GLY A 361 -32.32 4.29 8.31
CA GLY A 361 -32.08 4.79 9.68
C GLY A 361 -30.79 4.27 10.33
N GLU A 362 -29.97 3.50 9.62
CA GLU A 362 -28.75 2.86 10.12
C GLU A 362 -27.49 3.76 9.94
N ARG A 363 -27.57 4.98 10.46
CA ARG A 363 -26.52 6.00 10.27
C ARG A 363 -25.13 5.55 10.71
N HIS A 364 -25.06 4.85 11.86
CA HIS A 364 -23.77 4.37 12.38
C HIS A 364 -23.09 3.37 11.40
N GLU A 365 -23.88 2.43 10.86
CA GLU A 365 -23.39 1.46 9.86
C GLU A 365 -22.98 2.16 8.56
N ALA A 366 -23.75 3.16 8.12
CA ALA A 366 -23.45 3.97 6.96
C ALA A 366 -22.13 4.76 7.12
N ASP A 367 -21.90 5.39 8.27
CA ASP A 367 -20.68 6.17 8.54
C ASP A 367 -19.43 5.29 8.56
N LEU A 368 -19.50 4.09 9.17
CA LEU A 368 -18.42 3.11 9.15
C LEU A 368 -18.15 2.61 7.71
N LEU A 369 -19.19 2.39 6.90
CA LEU A 369 -19.03 1.95 5.52
C LEU A 369 -18.40 3.04 4.63
N ARG A 370 -18.70 4.30 4.88
CA ARG A 370 -18.10 5.44 4.16
C ARG A 370 -16.57 5.53 4.31
N VAL A 371 -16.02 5.12 5.45
CA VAL A 371 -14.56 5.09 5.69
C VAL A 371 -13.92 3.79 5.23
N ALA A 372 -14.71 2.74 4.95
CA ALA A 372 -14.20 1.45 4.54
C ALA A 372 -13.35 1.54 3.27
N THR A 373 -12.40 0.63 3.15
CA THR A 373 -11.53 0.46 1.99
C THR A 373 -11.69 -0.94 1.42
N VAL A 374 -11.26 -1.14 0.18
CA VAL A 374 -11.31 -2.45 -0.48
C VAL A 374 -10.69 -3.57 0.37
N HIS A 375 -9.66 -3.25 1.14
CA HIS A 375 -9.00 -4.24 1.99
C HIS A 375 -9.89 -4.79 3.13
N TRP A 376 -10.91 -4.02 3.51
CA TRP A 376 -11.90 -4.47 4.51
C TRP A 376 -12.69 -5.68 4.03
N LEU A 377 -12.95 -5.84 2.72
CA LEU A 377 -13.61 -7.03 2.17
C LEU A 377 -12.85 -8.31 2.48
N ARG A 378 -11.53 -8.29 2.26
CA ARG A 378 -10.67 -9.41 2.61
C ARG A 378 -10.66 -9.68 4.12
N HIS A 379 -10.56 -8.62 4.94
CA HIS A 379 -10.63 -8.76 6.40
C HIS A 379 -11.98 -9.35 6.83
N THR A 380 -13.07 -8.93 6.22
CA THR A 380 -14.40 -9.46 6.49
C THR A 380 -14.49 -10.95 6.17
N GLY A 381 -14.07 -11.37 4.97
CA GLY A 381 -14.10 -12.77 4.57
C GLY A 381 -13.28 -13.66 5.50
N ILE A 382 -12.05 -13.25 5.83
CA ILE A 382 -11.20 -13.99 6.78
C ILE A 382 -11.88 -14.07 8.16
N SER A 383 -12.42 -12.94 8.67
CA SER A 383 -13.07 -12.90 10.00
C SER A 383 -14.31 -13.77 10.09
N GLU A 384 -15.06 -13.93 9.00
CA GLU A 384 -16.23 -14.82 9.00
C GLU A 384 -15.79 -16.28 8.89
N ASP A 385 -14.83 -16.60 8.03
CA ASP A 385 -14.42 -17.97 7.80
C ASP A 385 -13.63 -18.60 8.96
N VAL A 386 -12.87 -17.84 9.74
CA VAL A 386 -12.21 -18.39 10.96
C VAL A 386 -13.18 -18.84 12.05
N LYS A 387 -14.46 -18.45 11.94
CA LYS A 387 -15.52 -18.91 12.86
C LYS A 387 -16.03 -20.31 12.54
N ILE A 388 -15.94 -20.73 11.27
CA ILE A 388 -16.57 -21.95 10.73
C ILE A 388 -15.58 -22.92 10.07
N ARG A 389 -14.39 -22.47 9.75
CA ARG A 389 -13.34 -23.27 9.10
C ARG A 389 -12.11 -23.42 10.03
N PRO A 390 -11.34 -24.52 9.92
CA PRO A 390 -10.07 -24.66 10.60
C PRO A 390 -9.15 -23.47 10.29
N ARG A 391 -8.50 -22.95 11.33
CA ARG A 391 -7.63 -21.73 11.23
C ARG A 391 -6.49 -21.89 10.26
N GLU A 392 -5.90 -23.07 10.22
CA GLU A 392 -4.79 -23.42 9.34
C GLU A 392 -5.22 -23.29 7.87
N HIS A 393 -6.41 -23.75 7.53
CA HIS A 393 -6.96 -23.66 6.18
C HIS A 393 -7.17 -22.19 5.78
N VAL A 394 -7.77 -21.38 6.67
CA VAL A 394 -7.97 -19.94 6.40
C VAL A 394 -6.64 -19.19 6.31
N ARG A 395 -5.66 -19.53 7.18
CA ARG A 395 -4.30 -18.97 7.14
C ARG A 395 -3.65 -19.22 5.78
N ASP A 396 -3.71 -20.47 5.32
CA ASP A 396 -3.03 -20.90 4.09
C ASP A 396 -3.72 -20.29 2.86
N ASP A 397 -5.06 -20.33 2.81
CA ASP A 397 -5.84 -19.64 1.77
C ASP A 397 -5.60 -18.11 1.76
N ALA A 398 -5.50 -17.49 2.93
CA ALA A 398 -5.17 -16.07 3.04
C ALA A 398 -3.71 -15.75 2.70
N GLY A 399 -2.80 -16.73 2.77
CA GLY A 399 -1.37 -16.55 2.56
C GLY A 399 -0.73 -15.67 3.64
N HIS A 400 -1.06 -15.95 4.91
CA HIS A 400 -0.43 -15.32 6.05
C HIS A 400 0.88 -16.03 6.39
N SER A 401 1.95 -15.26 6.60
CA SER A 401 3.28 -15.81 6.89
C SER A 401 3.42 -16.40 8.30
N SER A 402 2.48 -16.10 9.21
CA SER A 402 2.42 -16.64 10.56
C SER A 402 0.99 -16.79 11.05
N GLY A 403 0.75 -17.74 11.95
CA GLY A 403 -0.54 -17.94 12.63
C GLY A 403 -1.00 -16.69 13.38
N ALA A 404 -0.07 -15.95 14.00
CA ALA A 404 -0.36 -14.73 14.74
C ALA A 404 -1.15 -13.68 13.94
N ILE A 405 -0.96 -13.62 12.60
CA ILE A 405 -1.74 -12.71 11.75
C ILE A 405 -3.19 -13.20 11.65
N THR A 406 -3.42 -14.50 11.58
CA THR A 406 -4.77 -15.08 11.54
C THR A 406 -5.44 -15.02 12.90
N ASP A 407 -4.69 -15.26 13.98
CA ASP A 407 -5.18 -15.16 15.36
C ASP A 407 -5.71 -13.76 15.68
N HIS A 408 -5.15 -12.72 15.05
CA HIS A 408 -5.64 -11.34 15.19
C HIS A 408 -7.11 -11.16 14.74
N TYR A 409 -7.61 -12.04 13.86
CA TYR A 409 -9.01 -12.01 13.42
C TYR A 409 -9.95 -12.72 14.40
N ILE A 410 -9.41 -13.51 15.32
CA ILE A 410 -10.17 -14.28 16.30
C ILE A 410 -10.33 -13.48 17.60
N ASP A 411 -9.31 -12.73 18.00
CA ASP A 411 -9.29 -11.94 19.25
C ASP A 411 -10.31 -10.78 19.28
N VAL A 412 -11.08 -10.60 18.21
CA VAL A 412 -11.84 -9.37 18.01
C VAL A 412 -13.34 -9.51 18.19
N GLU A 413 -13.84 -10.65 18.58
CA GLU A 413 -15.23 -10.70 19.02
C GLU A 413 -15.35 -10.18 20.46
N LEU A 414 -15.29 -8.86 20.63
CA LEU A 414 -15.64 -8.21 21.90
C LEU A 414 -17.03 -8.67 22.36
N ALA A 415 -17.96 -8.91 21.43
CA ALA A 415 -19.29 -9.45 21.75
C ALA A 415 -19.20 -10.90 22.26
N ALA A 416 -18.39 -11.77 21.64
CA ALA A 416 -18.20 -13.14 22.11
C ALA A 416 -17.44 -13.18 23.42
N ARG A 417 -16.42 -12.33 23.59
CA ARG A 417 -15.70 -12.16 24.87
C ARG A 417 -16.64 -11.67 25.98
N ALA A 418 -17.48 -10.66 25.69
CA ALA A 418 -18.47 -10.16 26.64
C ALA A 418 -19.49 -11.24 27.00
N LYS A 419 -19.95 -12.03 26.00
CA LYS A 419 -20.87 -13.15 26.23
C LYS A 419 -20.23 -14.24 27.09
N SER A 420 -19.00 -14.65 26.81
CA SER A 420 -18.29 -15.65 27.62
C SER A 420 -18.00 -15.15 29.03
N ALA A 421 -17.70 -13.87 29.20
CA ALA A 421 -17.46 -13.27 30.50
C ALA A 421 -18.71 -13.22 31.37
N ARG A 422 -19.92 -13.13 30.78
CA ARG A 422 -21.19 -13.16 31.54
C ARG A 422 -21.42 -14.49 32.26
N ASN A 423 -20.83 -15.57 31.79
CA ASN A 423 -20.96 -16.91 32.39
C ASN A 423 -19.92 -17.16 33.49
N LYS A 424 -19.07 -16.17 33.82
CA LYS A 424 -18.10 -16.27 34.90
C LYS A 424 -18.84 -16.10 36.25
N VAL A 425 -19.00 -17.20 36.95
CA VAL A 425 -19.56 -17.19 38.32
C VAL A 425 -18.50 -16.64 39.26
N ILE A 426 -18.84 -15.58 39.96
CA ILE A 426 -18.08 -15.10 41.14
C ILE A 426 -19.01 -15.40 42.29
N ASP A 427 -18.60 -16.36 43.16
CA ASP A 427 -19.30 -16.64 44.40
C ASP A 427 -19.09 -15.45 45.33
N VAL A 428 -20.03 -14.52 45.29
CA VAL A 428 -20.12 -13.45 46.27
C VAL A 428 -21.12 -13.96 47.28
N GLU A 429 -20.65 -14.69 48.29
CA GLU A 429 -21.45 -15.02 49.45
C GLU A 429 -22.07 -13.72 49.98
N ASN A 430 -23.35 -13.73 50.17
CA ASN A 430 -24.16 -12.67 50.73
C ASN A 430 -23.48 -12.04 51.97
N ARG A 431 -23.10 -10.77 51.85
CA ARG A 431 -22.90 -9.91 53.01
C ARG A 431 -24.13 -9.07 53.24
#